data_43bf14f6ce3f59944b9ec60dab75eed8
#
_entry.id   43bf14f6ce3f59944b9ec60dab75eed8
#
_cell.length_a   1.000
_cell.length_b   1.000
_cell.length_c   1.000
_cell.angle_alpha   90.00
_cell.angle_beta   90.00
_cell.angle_gamma   90.00
#
_symmetry.space_group_name_H-M   'P 1'
#
loop_
_entity.id
_entity.type
_entity.pdbx_description
1 polymer ?
#
loop_
_entity_poly.entity_id
_entity_poly.type
_entity_poly.pdbx_seq_one_letter_code
_entity_poly.pdbx_strand_id
1 'polypeptide(L)'
;MKTLNPKLARELGRRGHQRPSLLMPCSTTGQVLRVESRLERLIALALDVDPRVIGIAAQPFTIRLDTAQVYETQELARVSVVDLPIEVRKGLVYTPDFWLELVGGAHVIVECKPKDKLQQLSADLERIRSVLEGMGLRFLVITEEHVGYPSLEGNLIRIRDANNRFRMRAGSFDFSWIETLTETAEQTSLDEVIEVSDHETMLAAIATGVIAVDLRAGPLSKRTQATRSYGDLSHLQILDLEH
;
A
#
# COMPACT_ATOMS: atom_id res chain seq x y z
N MET A 1 1.75 -8.44 -26.39
CA MET A 1 1.72 -7.39 -25.36
C MET A 1 3.13 -7.23 -24.81
N LYS A 2 3.79 -6.09 -25.04
CA LYS A 2 5.11 -5.82 -24.45
C LYS A 2 4.86 -5.48 -22.97
N THR A 3 5.33 -6.32 -22.07
CA THR A 3 5.42 -6.02 -20.65
C THR A 3 6.31 -4.79 -20.48
N LEU A 4 5.70 -3.65 -20.22
CA LEU A 4 6.41 -2.48 -19.73
C LEU A 4 6.97 -2.83 -18.35
N ASN A 5 8.25 -3.17 -18.31
CA ASN A 5 9.00 -3.15 -17.06
C ASN A 5 9.02 -1.67 -16.61
N PRO A 6 8.37 -1.28 -15.50
CA PRO A 6 8.42 0.10 -15.06
C PRO A 6 9.87 0.44 -14.76
N LYS A 7 10.44 1.36 -15.55
CA LYS A 7 11.74 1.96 -15.24
C LYS A 7 11.56 2.68 -13.92
N LEU A 8 12.26 2.22 -12.88
CA LEU A 8 12.31 2.95 -11.62
C LEU A 8 12.96 4.30 -11.86
N ALA A 9 12.38 5.36 -11.33
CA ALA A 9 12.94 6.70 -11.38
C ALA A 9 14.32 6.78 -10.68
N ARG A 10 14.63 5.82 -9.81
CA ARG A 10 15.90 5.71 -9.10
C ARG A 10 16.60 4.41 -9.45
N GLU A 11 17.76 4.48 -10.13
CA GLU A 11 18.67 3.34 -10.21
C GLU A 11 19.32 3.10 -8.85
N LEU A 12 19.25 1.86 -8.37
CA LEU A 12 19.93 1.45 -7.14
C LEU A 12 21.44 1.46 -7.42
N GLY A 13 22.09 2.52 -6.98
CA GLY A 13 23.48 2.83 -7.30
C GLY A 13 24.51 1.87 -6.68
N ARG A 14 25.65 1.80 -7.32
CA ARG A 14 26.81 0.94 -7.08
C ARG A 14 27.68 1.32 -5.87
N ARG A 15 27.20 1.94 -4.79
CA ARG A 15 28.08 2.30 -3.65
C ARG A 15 27.53 1.82 -2.30
N GLY A 16 28.20 0.83 -1.80
CA GLY A 16 28.53 0.31 -0.48
C GLY A 16 27.73 0.73 0.75
N HIS A 17 26.44 0.63 0.83
CA HIS A 17 25.55 0.55 2.01
C HIS A 17 24.09 0.42 1.56
N GLN A 18 23.85 -0.21 0.43
CA GLN A 18 22.51 -0.39 -0.07
C GLN A 18 21.86 -1.61 0.60
N ARG A 19 20.78 -1.35 1.32
CA ARG A 19 19.88 -2.43 1.70
C ARG A 19 19.36 -3.08 0.40
N PRO A 20 19.33 -4.44 0.34
CA PRO A 20 18.76 -5.10 -0.82
C PRO A 20 17.29 -4.65 -0.98
N SER A 21 16.91 -4.23 -2.19
CA SER A 21 15.52 -3.93 -2.47
C SER A 21 14.68 -5.20 -2.36
N LEU A 22 13.50 -5.07 -1.76
CA LEU A 22 12.51 -6.13 -1.69
C LEU A 22 11.59 -6.04 -2.90
N LEU A 23 11.30 -7.18 -3.52
CA LEU A 23 10.34 -7.27 -4.62
C LEU A 23 9.01 -7.75 -4.05
N MET A 24 7.92 -7.05 -4.36
CA MET A 24 6.58 -7.39 -3.93
C MET A 24 5.64 -7.43 -5.14
N PRO A 25 5.03 -8.59 -5.45
CA PRO A 25 3.94 -8.63 -6.43
C PRO A 25 2.78 -7.76 -5.98
N CYS A 26 2.27 -6.92 -6.84
CA CYS A 26 1.12 -6.05 -6.59
C CYS A 26 -0.10 -6.60 -7.32
N SER A 27 -1.16 -6.90 -6.58
CA SER A 27 -2.41 -7.46 -7.10
C SER A 27 -3.22 -6.42 -7.86
N THR A 28 -3.17 -5.18 -7.41
CA THR A 28 -3.93 -4.05 -7.98
C THR A 28 -3.48 -3.75 -9.40
N THR A 29 -2.17 -3.76 -9.66
CA THR A 29 -1.63 -3.40 -10.98
C THR A 29 -1.13 -4.59 -11.79
N GLY A 30 -0.98 -5.77 -11.19
CA GLY A 30 -0.34 -6.95 -11.79
C GLY A 30 1.17 -6.79 -12.00
N GLN A 31 1.78 -5.76 -11.44
CA GLN A 31 3.21 -5.45 -11.57
C GLN A 31 3.98 -5.87 -10.32
N VAL A 32 5.30 -5.77 -10.38
CA VAL A 32 6.18 -5.98 -9.23
C VAL A 32 6.64 -4.62 -8.71
N LEU A 33 6.27 -4.30 -7.47
CA LEU A 33 6.78 -3.13 -6.77
C LEU A 33 8.18 -3.43 -6.21
N ARG A 34 9.07 -2.46 -6.31
CA ARG A 34 10.37 -2.52 -5.67
C ARG A 34 10.39 -1.54 -4.51
N VAL A 35 10.63 -2.03 -3.30
CA VAL A 35 10.66 -1.27 -2.06
C VAL A 35 12.01 -1.41 -1.37
N GLU A 36 12.45 -0.40 -0.64
CA GLU A 36 13.81 -0.31 -0.06
C GLU A 36 13.84 -0.66 1.44
N SER A 37 12.68 -0.78 2.07
CA SER A 37 12.58 -1.08 3.51
C SER A 37 11.43 -2.01 3.84
N ARG A 38 11.49 -2.61 5.06
CA ARG A 38 10.38 -3.40 5.58
C ARG A 38 9.13 -2.54 5.82
N LEU A 39 9.31 -1.28 6.23
CA LEU A 39 8.20 -0.35 6.43
C LEU A 39 7.47 -0.08 5.12
N GLU A 40 8.22 0.27 4.05
CA GLU A 40 7.63 0.44 2.71
C GLU A 40 6.90 -0.81 2.24
N ARG A 41 7.48 -2.01 2.47
CA ARG A 41 6.84 -3.27 2.08
C ARG A 41 5.50 -3.48 2.80
N LEU A 42 5.44 -3.21 4.09
CA LEU A 42 4.22 -3.36 4.88
C LEU A 42 3.15 -2.35 4.47
N ILE A 43 3.55 -1.10 4.23
CA ILE A 43 2.65 -0.06 3.70
C ILE A 43 2.15 -0.45 2.31
N ALA A 44 3.03 -0.93 1.41
CA ALA A 44 2.64 -1.40 0.09
C ALA A 44 1.64 -2.56 0.14
N LEU A 45 1.77 -3.49 1.09
CA LEU A 45 0.79 -4.57 1.30
C LEU A 45 -0.57 -4.02 1.75
N ALA A 46 -0.58 -3.04 2.66
CA ALA A 46 -1.82 -2.39 3.11
C ALA A 46 -2.51 -1.64 1.96
N LEU A 47 -1.73 -0.95 1.11
CA LEU A 47 -2.23 -0.26 -0.07
C LEU A 47 -2.76 -1.23 -1.15
N ASP A 48 -2.11 -2.39 -1.33
CA ASP A 48 -2.49 -3.38 -2.35
C ASP A 48 -3.81 -4.12 -2.03
N VAL A 49 -4.22 -4.15 -0.77
CA VAL A 49 -5.52 -4.73 -0.37
C VAL A 49 -6.61 -3.67 -0.17
N ASP A 50 -6.26 -2.39 -0.11
CA ASP A 50 -7.21 -1.30 0.10
C ASP A 50 -8.12 -1.13 -1.14
N PRO A 51 -9.45 -1.27 -0.99
CA PRO A 51 -10.37 -1.20 -2.12
C PRO A 51 -10.44 0.19 -2.78
N ARG A 52 -9.97 1.23 -2.09
CA ARG A 52 -9.91 2.59 -2.63
C ARG A 52 -8.76 2.80 -3.61
N VAL A 53 -7.72 1.93 -3.56
CA VAL A 53 -6.51 2.04 -4.40
C VAL A 53 -6.71 1.26 -5.70
N ILE A 54 -6.71 1.96 -6.83
CA ILE A 54 -6.84 1.36 -8.17
C ILE A 54 -5.53 1.40 -8.96
N GLY A 55 -4.58 2.23 -8.54
CA GLY A 55 -3.23 2.31 -9.10
C GLY A 55 -2.19 2.54 -8.01
N ILE A 56 -1.06 1.85 -8.11
CA ILE A 56 0.08 2.02 -7.20
C ILE A 56 1.39 1.89 -7.98
N ALA A 57 2.28 2.85 -7.80
CA ALA A 57 3.64 2.81 -8.35
C ALA A 57 4.66 3.20 -7.28
N ALA A 58 5.73 2.40 -7.16
CA ALA A 58 6.85 2.72 -6.28
C ALA A 58 7.86 3.58 -7.02
N GLN A 59 8.32 4.67 -6.39
CA GLN A 59 9.31 5.60 -6.92
C GLN A 59 9.02 6.03 -8.37
N PRO A 60 7.81 6.53 -8.68
CA PRO A 60 7.32 6.67 -10.05
C PRO A 60 8.02 7.75 -10.86
N PHE A 61 8.50 8.80 -10.19
CA PHE A 61 9.16 9.96 -10.77
C PHE A 61 10.02 10.66 -9.72
N THR A 62 10.76 11.68 -10.16
CA THR A 62 11.53 12.55 -9.28
C THR A 62 11.15 14.01 -9.54
N ILE A 63 11.05 14.81 -8.49
CA ILE A 63 10.67 16.21 -8.56
C ILE A 63 11.85 17.09 -8.15
N ARG A 64 12.08 18.15 -8.88
CA ARG A 64 12.94 19.26 -8.47
C ARG A 64 12.10 20.30 -7.71
N LEU A 65 12.32 20.41 -6.40
CA LEU A 65 11.43 21.11 -5.48
C LEU A 65 11.40 22.63 -5.63
N ASP A 66 12.44 23.25 -6.20
CA ASP A 66 12.48 24.71 -6.43
C ASP A 66 11.70 25.15 -7.68
N THR A 67 11.48 24.24 -8.62
CA THR A 67 10.81 24.53 -9.89
C THR A 67 9.53 23.69 -10.10
N ALA A 68 9.22 22.76 -9.20
CA ALA A 68 8.17 21.76 -9.34
C ALA A 68 8.28 20.92 -10.63
N GLN A 69 9.46 20.87 -11.26
CA GLN A 69 9.67 20.13 -12.48
C GLN A 69 9.80 18.63 -12.20
N VAL A 70 9.06 17.82 -12.97
CA VAL A 70 9.05 16.36 -12.86
C VAL A 70 10.05 15.75 -13.84
N TYR A 71 10.77 14.74 -13.40
CA TYR A 71 11.75 13.96 -14.17
C TYR A 71 11.43 12.48 -14.07
N GLU A 72 11.64 11.74 -15.15
CA GLU A 72 11.45 10.28 -15.17
C GLU A 72 12.44 9.55 -14.24
N THR A 73 13.63 10.11 -14.03
CA THR A 73 14.66 9.48 -13.20
C THR A 73 15.32 10.49 -12.26
N GLN A 74 15.79 10.00 -11.11
CA GLN A 74 16.55 10.79 -10.15
C GLN A 74 17.87 11.33 -10.75
N GLU A 75 18.47 10.58 -11.68
CA GLU A 75 19.70 10.99 -12.34
C GLU A 75 19.48 12.25 -13.20
N LEU A 76 18.43 12.25 -14.01
CA LEU A 76 18.05 13.44 -14.81
C LEU A 76 17.79 14.66 -13.91
N ALA A 77 17.07 14.46 -12.80
CA ALA A 77 16.83 15.54 -11.84
C ALA A 77 18.13 16.04 -11.19
N ARG A 78 19.06 15.15 -10.85
CA ARG A 78 20.37 15.53 -10.30
C ARG A 78 21.25 16.27 -11.30
N VAL A 79 21.23 15.89 -12.57
CA VAL A 79 21.95 16.62 -13.62
C VAL A 79 21.40 18.04 -13.76
N SER A 80 20.10 18.24 -13.63
CA SER A 80 19.49 19.58 -13.75
C SER A 80 19.91 20.58 -12.66
N VAL A 81 20.52 20.12 -11.57
CA VAL A 81 21.00 20.96 -10.46
C VAL A 81 22.52 20.97 -10.33
N VAL A 82 23.26 20.37 -11.29
CA VAL A 82 24.72 20.19 -11.19
C VAL A 82 25.50 21.51 -11.11
N ASP A 83 24.99 22.55 -11.70
CA ASP A 83 25.64 23.89 -11.74
C ASP A 83 25.34 24.73 -10.48
N LEU A 84 24.44 24.27 -9.60
CA LEU A 84 24.12 24.93 -8.35
C LEU A 84 25.19 24.65 -7.27
N PRO A 85 25.39 25.52 -6.27
CA PRO A 85 26.24 25.24 -5.11
C PRO A 85 25.79 23.97 -4.36
N ILE A 86 26.74 23.24 -3.79
CA ILE A 86 26.46 21.93 -3.11
C ILE A 86 25.44 22.10 -1.98
N GLU A 87 25.51 23.19 -1.23
CA GLU A 87 24.62 23.53 -0.14
C GLU A 87 23.17 23.70 -0.62
N VAL A 88 23.00 24.26 -1.81
CA VAL A 88 21.71 24.49 -2.46
C VAL A 88 21.16 23.19 -3.05
N ARG A 89 22.00 22.31 -3.59
CA ARG A 89 21.56 21.02 -4.19
C ARG A 89 20.95 20.08 -3.16
N LYS A 90 21.40 20.17 -1.90
CA LYS A 90 20.86 19.30 -0.84
C LYS A 90 19.37 19.56 -0.65
N GLY A 91 18.58 18.50 -0.73
CA GLY A 91 17.13 18.57 -0.55
C GLY A 91 16.35 19.21 -1.72
N LEU A 92 17.01 19.54 -2.87
CA LEU A 92 16.28 20.03 -4.05
C LEU A 92 15.60 18.92 -4.87
N VAL A 93 16.06 17.69 -4.73
CA VAL A 93 15.59 16.56 -5.54
C VAL A 93 14.87 15.58 -4.63
N TYR A 94 13.60 15.33 -4.91
CA TYR A 94 12.73 14.45 -4.16
C TYR A 94 12.14 13.34 -5.05
N THR A 95 12.21 12.11 -4.58
CA THR A 95 11.57 10.95 -5.22
C THR A 95 10.57 10.36 -4.22
N PRO A 96 9.27 10.35 -4.51
CA PRO A 96 8.26 9.74 -3.65
C PRO A 96 8.49 8.24 -3.44
N ASP A 97 8.13 7.72 -2.26
CA ASP A 97 8.14 6.28 -2.05
C ASP A 97 7.00 5.61 -2.85
N PHE A 98 5.78 6.19 -2.82
CA PHE A 98 4.66 5.70 -3.64
C PHE A 98 3.85 6.85 -4.25
N TRP A 99 3.27 6.55 -5.40
CA TRP A 99 2.17 7.28 -6.03
C TRP A 99 0.96 6.37 -6.10
N LEU A 100 -0.20 6.89 -5.72
CA LEU A 100 -1.46 6.18 -5.73
C LEU A 100 -2.46 6.87 -6.64
N GLU A 101 -3.27 6.07 -7.30
CA GLU A 101 -4.53 6.48 -7.91
C GLU A 101 -5.67 5.85 -7.11
N LEU A 102 -6.58 6.70 -6.62
CA LEU A 102 -7.73 6.26 -5.84
C LEU A 102 -8.98 6.18 -6.72
N VAL A 103 -9.94 5.37 -6.29
CA VAL A 103 -11.30 5.40 -6.83
C VAL A 103 -11.81 6.84 -6.81
N GLY A 104 -12.35 7.31 -7.94
CA GLY A 104 -12.75 8.71 -8.10
C GLY A 104 -11.66 9.61 -8.72
N GLY A 105 -10.48 9.08 -9.02
CA GLY A 105 -9.43 9.76 -9.80
C GLY A 105 -8.53 10.69 -8.98
N ALA A 106 -8.62 10.68 -7.66
CA ALA A 106 -7.68 11.42 -6.80
C ALA A 106 -6.30 10.76 -6.80
N HIS A 107 -5.25 11.58 -6.80
CA HIS A 107 -3.86 11.12 -6.71
C HIS A 107 -3.25 11.47 -5.36
N VAL A 108 -2.54 10.52 -4.77
CA VAL A 108 -1.90 10.66 -3.46
C VAL A 108 -0.45 10.23 -3.55
N ILE A 109 0.42 11.07 -3.04
CA ILE A 109 1.84 10.78 -2.82
C ILE A 109 2.00 10.29 -1.39
N VAL A 110 2.65 9.13 -1.23
CA VAL A 110 2.95 8.55 0.08
C VAL A 110 4.45 8.54 0.30
N GLU A 111 4.84 9.06 1.46
CA GLU A 111 6.19 8.99 1.99
C GLU A 111 6.20 8.10 3.23
N CYS A 112 7.12 7.13 3.27
CA CYS A 112 7.27 6.18 4.36
C CYS A 112 8.43 6.60 5.27
N LYS A 113 8.15 7.03 6.47
CA LYS A 113 9.21 7.44 7.43
C LYS A 113 9.00 6.82 8.78
N PRO A 114 10.07 6.32 9.44
CA PRO A 114 10.00 5.98 10.84
C PRO A 114 9.61 7.20 11.68
N LYS A 115 8.75 7.00 12.68
CA LYS A 115 8.25 8.09 13.55
C LYS A 115 9.35 8.90 14.21
N ASP A 116 10.42 8.23 14.65
CA ASP A 116 11.58 8.84 15.30
C ASP A 116 12.31 9.85 14.39
N LYS A 117 12.10 9.79 13.06
CA LYS A 117 12.70 10.70 12.08
C LYS A 117 11.81 11.91 11.75
N LEU A 118 10.54 11.89 12.08
CA LEU A 118 9.60 12.95 11.65
C LEU A 118 10.00 14.32 12.16
N GLN A 119 10.40 14.44 13.43
CA GLN A 119 10.81 15.73 14.00
C GLN A 119 12.05 16.30 13.28
N GLN A 120 13.03 15.46 13.00
CA GLN A 120 14.26 15.87 12.28
C GLN A 120 14.00 16.30 10.84
N LEU A 121 13.01 15.67 10.18
CA LEU A 121 12.68 15.86 8.78
C LEU A 121 11.51 16.84 8.57
N SER A 122 10.96 17.45 9.63
CA SER A 122 9.73 18.23 9.55
C SER A 122 9.78 19.36 8.53
N ALA A 123 10.88 20.11 8.48
CA ALA A 123 11.05 21.20 7.53
C ALA A 123 11.13 20.71 6.06
N ASP A 124 11.80 19.59 5.83
CA ASP A 124 11.90 18.99 4.48
C ASP A 124 10.53 18.44 4.04
N LEU A 125 9.83 17.76 4.93
CA LEU A 125 8.49 17.21 4.66
C LEU A 125 7.48 18.32 4.38
N GLU A 126 7.52 19.42 5.11
CA GLU A 126 6.64 20.56 4.89
C GLU A 126 6.92 21.23 3.54
N ARG A 127 8.20 21.38 3.17
CA ARG A 127 8.59 21.88 1.87
C ARG A 127 8.08 20.97 0.74
N ILE A 128 8.24 19.65 0.88
CA ILE A 128 7.75 18.67 -0.09
C ILE A 128 6.22 18.78 -0.21
N ARG A 129 5.51 18.84 0.92
CA ARG A 129 4.07 19.00 0.99
C ARG A 129 3.62 20.23 0.20
N SER A 130 4.19 21.40 0.49
CA SER A 130 3.83 22.65 -0.17
C SER A 130 4.00 22.59 -1.69
N VAL A 131 5.08 21.96 -2.18
CA VAL A 131 5.31 21.79 -3.62
C VAL A 131 4.28 20.86 -4.25
N LEU A 132 4.00 19.72 -3.63
CA LEU A 132 3.06 18.72 -4.14
C LEU A 132 1.62 19.26 -4.14
N GLU A 133 1.19 19.94 -3.09
CA GLU A 133 -0.12 20.62 -3.01
C GLU A 133 -0.26 21.68 -4.09
N GLY A 134 0.80 22.46 -4.36
CA GLY A 134 0.87 23.41 -5.48
C GLY A 134 0.73 22.74 -6.86
N MET A 135 1.04 21.44 -6.96
CA MET A 135 0.85 20.63 -8.16
C MET A 135 -0.52 19.93 -8.19
N GLY A 136 -1.38 20.13 -7.18
CA GLY A 136 -2.67 19.44 -7.03
C GLY A 136 -2.58 18.00 -6.54
N LEU A 137 -1.44 17.61 -5.94
CA LEU A 137 -1.21 16.28 -5.39
C LEU A 137 -1.34 16.29 -3.87
N ARG A 138 -2.06 15.33 -3.32
CA ARG A 138 -2.11 15.11 -1.87
C ARG A 138 -0.81 14.44 -1.40
N PHE A 139 -0.34 14.80 -0.20
CA PHE A 139 0.86 14.25 0.38
C PHE A 139 0.59 13.67 1.77
N LEU A 140 0.85 12.37 1.93
CA LEU A 140 0.71 11.64 3.18
C LEU A 140 2.05 11.10 3.65
N VAL A 141 2.33 11.24 4.94
CA VAL A 141 3.48 10.61 5.60
C VAL A 141 2.97 9.48 6.47
N ILE A 142 3.38 8.25 6.15
CA ILE A 142 2.96 7.04 6.84
C ILE A 142 4.14 6.47 7.62
N THR A 143 3.88 6.13 8.89
CA THR A 143 4.87 5.57 9.82
C THR A 143 4.51 4.15 10.24
N GLU A 144 5.39 3.52 11.02
CA GLU A 144 5.12 2.22 11.63
C GLU A 144 3.90 2.22 12.58
N GLU A 145 3.49 3.37 13.11
CA GLU A 145 2.30 3.43 13.98
C GLU A 145 1.00 3.08 13.26
N HIS A 146 0.94 3.34 11.95
CA HIS A 146 -0.25 3.06 11.14
C HIS A 146 -0.36 1.57 10.79
N VAL A 147 0.77 0.84 10.77
CA VAL A 147 0.85 -0.54 10.27
C VAL A 147 1.57 -1.50 11.23
N GLY A 148 2.05 -1.03 12.39
CA GLY A 148 2.91 -1.76 13.32
C GLY A 148 2.24 -2.85 14.17
N TYR A 149 1.13 -3.40 13.73
CA TYR A 149 0.43 -4.49 14.42
C TYR A 149 1.14 -5.83 14.17
N PRO A 150 1.43 -6.64 15.22
CA PRO A 150 2.32 -7.79 15.11
C PRO A 150 1.94 -8.82 14.02
N SER A 151 0.65 -9.00 13.76
CA SER A 151 0.16 -10.01 12.81
C SER A 151 -0.32 -9.42 11.47
N LEU A 152 -0.31 -8.09 11.33
CA LEU A 152 -0.91 -7.42 10.18
C LEU A 152 -0.26 -7.86 8.86
N GLU A 153 1.07 -7.94 8.80
CA GLU A 153 1.79 -8.36 7.58
C GLU A 153 1.31 -9.74 7.09
N GLY A 154 1.22 -10.71 8.01
CA GLY A 154 0.76 -12.06 7.68
C GLY A 154 -0.71 -12.09 7.24
N ASN A 155 -1.57 -11.31 7.89
CA ASN A 155 -2.98 -11.20 7.53
C ASN A 155 -3.14 -10.58 6.13
N LEU A 156 -2.46 -9.47 5.86
CA LEU A 156 -2.50 -8.80 4.55
C LEU A 156 -2.03 -9.70 3.40
N ILE A 157 -0.96 -10.47 3.61
CA ILE A 157 -0.49 -11.44 2.62
C ILE A 157 -1.58 -12.47 2.32
N ARG A 158 -2.21 -13.04 3.35
CA ARG A 158 -3.28 -14.04 3.18
C ARG A 158 -4.49 -13.47 2.44
N ILE A 159 -4.92 -12.26 2.79
CA ILE A 159 -6.05 -11.58 2.13
C ILE A 159 -5.73 -11.24 0.69
N ARG A 160 -4.56 -10.67 0.42
CA ARG A 160 -4.10 -10.38 -0.95
C ARG A 160 -4.10 -11.64 -1.82
N ASP A 161 -3.53 -12.73 -1.30
CA ASP A 161 -3.42 -13.99 -2.04
C ASP A 161 -4.81 -14.63 -2.26
N ALA A 162 -5.73 -14.47 -1.30
CA ALA A 162 -7.13 -14.90 -1.44
C ALA A 162 -7.86 -14.06 -2.51
N ASN A 163 -7.69 -12.73 -2.51
CA ASN A 163 -8.27 -11.85 -3.52
C ASN A 163 -7.76 -12.21 -4.93
N ASN A 164 -6.48 -12.53 -5.08
CA ASN A 164 -5.92 -12.98 -6.35
C ASN A 164 -6.56 -14.30 -6.83
N ARG A 165 -6.68 -15.28 -5.93
CA ARG A 165 -7.33 -16.56 -6.26
C ARG A 165 -8.80 -16.36 -6.62
N PHE A 166 -9.51 -15.52 -5.87
CA PHE A 166 -10.89 -15.16 -6.17
C PHE A 166 -11.04 -14.55 -7.57
N ARG A 167 -10.21 -13.58 -7.92
CA ARG A 167 -10.22 -12.95 -9.26
C ARG A 167 -9.96 -13.96 -10.38
N MET A 168 -9.09 -14.96 -10.14
CA MET A 168 -8.78 -16.00 -11.13
C MET A 168 -9.90 -17.06 -11.26
N ARG A 169 -10.69 -17.27 -10.21
CA ARG A 169 -11.67 -18.36 -10.09
C ARG A 169 -13.04 -17.88 -9.56
N ALA A 170 -13.46 -16.65 -9.84
CA ALA A 170 -14.65 -16.04 -9.22
C ALA A 170 -15.89 -16.94 -9.21
N GLY A 171 -16.14 -17.71 -10.26
CA GLY A 171 -17.27 -18.62 -10.34
C GLY A 171 -17.16 -19.93 -9.54
N SER A 172 -16.03 -20.17 -8.83
CA SER A 172 -15.82 -21.39 -8.05
C SER A 172 -16.02 -21.23 -6.54
N PHE A 173 -16.34 -20.01 -6.07
CA PHE A 173 -16.60 -19.75 -4.66
C PHE A 173 -18.10 -19.61 -4.43
N ASP A 174 -18.64 -20.40 -3.51
CA ASP A 174 -20.02 -20.31 -3.05
C ASP A 174 -20.04 -19.78 -1.62
N PHE A 175 -20.58 -18.59 -1.43
CA PHE A 175 -20.67 -17.93 -0.12
C PHE A 175 -22.04 -18.12 0.57
N SER A 176 -22.99 -18.82 -0.04
CA SER A 176 -24.37 -18.94 0.44
C SER A 176 -24.47 -19.47 1.87
N TRP A 177 -23.63 -20.45 2.24
CA TRP A 177 -23.59 -20.99 3.59
C TRP A 177 -23.02 -20.02 4.62
N ILE A 178 -22.00 -19.24 4.24
CA ILE A 178 -21.41 -18.20 5.08
C ILE A 178 -22.43 -17.08 5.31
N GLU A 179 -23.13 -16.67 4.27
CA GLU A 179 -24.18 -15.66 4.34
C GLU A 179 -25.31 -16.10 5.25
N THR A 180 -25.77 -17.34 5.12
CA THR A 180 -26.82 -17.91 5.97
C THR A 180 -26.37 -17.98 7.44
N LEU A 181 -25.14 -18.43 7.70
CA LEU A 181 -24.58 -18.49 9.05
C LEU A 181 -24.56 -17.10 9.70
N THR A 182 -24.09 -16.09 8.96
CA THR A 182 -23.90 -14.71 9.46
C THR A 182 -25.18 -13.87 9.46
N GLU A 183 -26.29 -14.36 8.87
CA GLU A 183 -27.60 -13.71 8.99
C GLU A 183 -28.23 -13.86 10.37
N THR A 184 -27.96 -14.97 11.03
CA THR A 184 -28.59 -15.34 12.31
C THR A 184 -27.73 -14.98 13.52
N ALA A 185 -26.44 -14.75 13.31
CA ALA A 185 -25.46 -14.45 14.35
C ALA A 185 -24.93 -13.02 14.23
N GLU A 186 -24.92 -12.26 15.32
CA GLU A 186 -24.30 -10.94 15.36
C GLU A 186 -22.78 -11.03 15.12
N GLN A 187 -22.16 -12.08 15.64
CA GLN A 187 -20.75 -12.43 15.40
C GLN A 187 -20.62 -13.94 15.27
N THR A 188 -19.68 -14.39 14.45
CA THR A 188 -19.34 -15.79 14.28
C THR A 188 -17.83 -15.97 14.29
N SER A 189 -17.33 -17.10 14.75
CA SER A 189 -15.89 -17.40 14.70
C SER A 189 -15.49 -17.89 13.31
N LEU A 190 -14.22 -17.67 12.92
CA LEU A 190 -13.72 -18.24 11.67
C LEU A 190 -13.70 -19.77 11.66
N ASP A 191 -13.74 -20.43 12.83
CA ASP A 191 -13.88 -21.88 12.92
C ASP A 191 -15.26 -22.33 12.42
N GLU A 192 -16.33 -21.66 12.89
CA GLU A 192 -17.72 -21.92 12.42
C GLU A 192 -17.86 -21.63 10.91
N VAL A 193 -17.21 -20.57 10.41
CA VAL A 193 -17.20 -20.25 8.98
C VAL A 193 -16.51 -21.37 8.17
N ILE A 194 -15.41 -21.93 8.68
CA ILE A 194 -14.68 -23.02 8.03
C ILE A 194 -15.51 -24.32 8.05
N GLU A 195 -16.28 -24.58 9.11
CA GLU A 195 -17.15 -25.76 9.21
C GLU A 195 -18.24 -25.79 8.15
N VAL A 196 -18.80 -24.64 7.77
CA VAL A 196 -19.83 -24.55 6.71
C VAL A 196 -19.26 -24.33 5.31
N SER A 197 -17.95 -24.09 5.19
CA SER A 197 -17.28 -23.86 3.92
C SER A 197 -15.91 -24.58 3.90
N ASP A 198 -14.86 -23.87 3.52
CA ASP A 198 -13.46 -24.28 3.64
C ASP A 198 -12.57 -23.05 3.91
N HIS A 199 -11.30 -23.30 4.18
CA HIS A 199 -10.35 -22.22 4.52
C HIS A 199 -10.09 -21.24 3.36
N GLU A 200 -10.12 -21.69 2.11
CA GLU A 200 -9.93 -20.84 0.94
C GLU A 200 -11.16 -19.96 0.71
N THR A 201 -12.35 -20.52 0.81
CA THR A 201 -13.63 -19.81 0.70
C THR A 201 -13.79 -18.79 1.83
N MET A 202 -13.43 -19.13 3.07
CA MET A 202 -13.45 -18.20 4.20
C MET A 202 -12.53 -16.97 3.95
N LEU A 203 -11.30 -17.18 3.47
CA LEU A 203 -10.40 -16.06 3.15
C LEU A 203 -10.90 -15.22 1.96
N ALA A 204 -11.51 -15.84 0.96
CA ALA A 204 -12.16 -15.15 -0.14
C ALA A 204 -13.34 -14.32 0.34
N ALA A 205 -14.16 -14.84 1.28
CA ALA A 205 -15.29 -14.14 1.88
C ALA A 205 -14.83 -12.85 2.62
N ILE A 206 -13.70 -12.91 3.32
CA ILE A 206 -13.09 -11.70 3.92
C ILE A 206 -12.61 -10.73 2.84
N ALA A 207 -11.88 -11.22 1.84
CA ALA A 207 -11.30 -10.39 0.78
C ALA A 207 -12.35 -9.70 -0.11
N THR A 208 -13.57 -10.24 -0.17
CA THR A 208 -14.69 -9.72 -0.99
C THR A 208 -15.79 -9.01 -0.21
N GLY A 209 -15.64 -8.91 1.13
CA GLY A 209 -16.61 -8.22 1.97
C GLY A 209 -17.89 -9.00 2.23
N VAL A 210 -17.90 -10.31 2.08
CA VAL A 210 -19.01 -11.15 2.58
C VAL A 210 -19.02 -11.11 4.10
N ILE A 211 -17.83 -11.23 4.71
CA ILE A 211 -17.61 -11.06 6.15
C ILE A 211 -16.46 -10.09 6.40
N ALA A 212 -16.53 -9.35 7.50
CA ALA A 212 -15.49 -8.47 8.00
C ALA A 212 -14.81 -9.03 9.24
N VAL A 213 -13.52 -8.78 9.38
CA VAL A 213 -12.70 -9.14 10.55
C VAL A 213 -11.79 -7.97 10.90
N ASP A 214 -11.40 -7.83 12.16
CA ASP A 214 -10.35 -6.87 12.51
C ASP A 214 -8.96 -7.46 12.23
N LEU A 215 -8.34 -7.02 11.13
CA LEU A 215 -7.01 -7.47 10.72
C LEU A 215 -5.89 -7.01 11.65
N ARG A 216 -6.14 -6.02 12.54
CA ARG A 216 -5.17 -5.47 13.49
C ARG A 216 -5.19 -6.17 14.85
N ALA A 217 -6.32 -6.80 15.22
CA ALA A 217 -6.51 -7.40 16.54
C ALA A 217 -5.55 -8.57 16.84
N GLY A 218 -5.06 -9.28 15.81
CA GLY A 218 -4.16 -10.42 15.97
C GLY A 218 -4.08 -11.28 14.71
N PRO A 219 -3.45 -12.47 14.80
CA PRO A 219 -3.38 -13.38 13.65
C PRO A 219 -4.77 -13.93 13.34
N LEU A 220 -5.13 -13.99 12.05
CA LEU A 220 -6.32 -14.69 11.61
C LEU A 220 -6.24 -16.16 12.03
N SER A 221 -7.12 -16.55 12.92
CA SER A 221 -7.19 -17.88 13.55
C SER A 221 -8.65 -18.34 13.66
N LYS A 222 -8.85 -19.61 13.99
CA LYS A 222 -10.16 -20.18 14.25
C LYS A 222 -11.01 -19.38 15.26
N ARG A 223 -10.37 -18.67 16.21
CA ARG A 223 -11.04 -17.87 17.25
C ARG A 223 -11.33 -16.43 16.83
N THR A 224 -10.81 -15.97 15.68
CA THR A 224 -11.09 -14.62 15.17
C THR A 224 -12.57 -14.47 14.92
N GLN A 225 -13.15 -13.40 15.44
CA GLN A 225 -14.56 -13.07 15.25
C GLN A 225 -14.75 -12.36 13.91
N ALA A 226 -15.81 -12.74 13.22
CA ALA A 226 -16.25 -12.15 11.98
C ALA A 226 -17.69 -11.64 12.11
N THR A 227 -18.02 -10.60 11.37
CA THR A 227 -19.37 -10.06 11.23
C THR A 227 -19.76 -10.05 9.76
N ARG A 228 -21.05 -10.08 9.46
CA ARG A 228 -21.53 -9.91 8.09
C ARG A 228 -21.21 -8.50 7.60
N SER A 229 -20.72 -8.39 6.37
CA SER A 229 -20.23 -7.10 5.82
C SER A 229 -21.02 -6.60 4.61
N TYR A 230 -21.89 -7.42 4.02
CA TYR A 230 -22.78 -7.03 2.89
C TYR A 230 -22.04 -6.39 1.70
N GLY A 231 -20.79 -6.79 1.46
CA GLY A 231 -19.94 -6.23 0.40
C GLY A 231 -19.17 -4.97 0.82
N ASP A 232 -19.32 -4.50 2.07
CA ASP A 232 -18.49 -3.44 2.61
C ASP A 232 -17.05 -3.94 2.84
N LEU A 233 -16.09 -3.20 2.30
CA LEU A 233 -14.66 -3.49 2.36
C LEU A 233 -13.89 -2.56 3.32
N SER A 234 -14.59 -1.83 4.19
CA SER A 234 -13.97 -0.87 5.12
C SER A 234 -12.94 -1.51 6.06
N HIS A 235 -13.12 -2.80 6.40
CA HIS A 235 -12.16 -3.57 7.20
C HIS A 235 -10.80 -3.79 6.51
N LEU A 236 -10.71 -3.58 5.19
CA LEU A 236 -9.46 -3.60 4.42
C LEU A 236 -8.79 -2.22 4.32
N GLN A 237 -9.45 -1.16 4.75
CA GLN A 237 -8.92 0.20 4.77
C GLN A 237 -8.01 0.39 6.00
N ILE A 238 -6.79 -0.14 5.92
CA ILE A 238 -5.82 -0.10 7.02
C ILE A 238 -5.26 1.31 7.21
N LEU A 239 -5.12 2.07 6.13
CA LEU A 239 -4.52 3.40 6.14
C LEU A 239 -5.59 4.46 5.98
N ASP A 240 -5.44 5.59 6.67
CA ASP A 240 -6.23 6.77 6.37
C ASP A 240 -5.64 7.45 5.12
N LEU A 241 -6.36 7.35 4.00
CA LEU A 241 -5.96 7.95 2.73
C LEU A 241 -6.74 9.25 2.43
N GLU A 242 -7.63 9.70 3.33
CA GLU A 242 -8.54 10.83 3.09
C GLU A 242 -8.10 12.12 3.78
N HIS A 243 -7.29 12.00 4.83
CA HIS A 243 -6.86 13.15 5.65
C HIS A 243 -5.38 13.47 5.58
#